data_5dd566ef3138006c9b936cb8170c5fcf
#
_entry.id   5dd566ef3138006c9b936cb8170c5fcf
#
_cell.length_a   1.000
_cell.length_b   1.000
_cell.length_c   1.000
_cell.angle_alpha   90.00
_cell.angle_beta   90.00
_cell.angle_gamma   90.00
#
_symmetry.space_group_name_H-M   'P 1'
#
loop_
_entity.id
_entity.type
_entity.pdbx_description
1 polymer ?
#
loop_
_entity_poly.entity_id
_entity_poly.type
_entity_poly.pdbx_seq_one_letter_code
_entity_poly.pdbx_strand_id
1 'polypeptide(L)'
;NLQIMTKINFDGKKFALIDNTKNGKVNPDTVFEYQHQGDLVTATYTGGTVNYGTIVARLHNNQLDMLYQCLTEEALLKAGKAVAEITLTKENKIKLSLDWQWIAGGKGSGQSIYIEL
;
A
#
# COMPACT_ATOMS: atom_id res chain seq x y z
N ASN A 1 19.69 2.06 -7.17
CA ASN A 1 20.88 2.42 -6.41
C ASN A 1 20.70 2.07 -4.95
N LEU A 2 21.67 1.33 -4.40
CA LEU A 2 21.59 0.84 -3.01
C LEU A 2 21.48 1.97 -2.00
N GLN A 3 22.20 3.05 -2.20
CA GLN A 3 22.18 4.16 -1.27
C GLN A 3 20.83 4.85 -1.20
N ILE A 4 20.12 4.92 -2.31
CA ILE A 4 18.78 5.47 -2.32
C ILE A 4 17.85 4.56 -1.53
N MET A 5 17.95 3.26 -1.73
CA MET A 5 17.03 2.31 -1.09
C MET A 5 17.23 2.23 0.41
N THR A 6 18.46 2.43 0.90
CA THR A 6 18.69 2.43 2.34
C THR A 6 18.10 3.64 3.04
N LYS A 7 17.68 4.64 2.28
CA LYS A 7 17.10 5.88 2.83
C LYS A 7 15.59 5.88 2.83
N ILE A 8 14.97 4.81 2.38
CA ILE A 8 13.51 4.76 2.32
C ILE A 8 12.94 4.67 3.73
N ASN A 9 12.02 5.57 4.01
CA ASN A 9 11.34 5.65 5.30
C ASN A 9 9.87 5.88 5.05
N PHE A 10 9.05 4.97 5.57
CA PHE A 10 7.59 5.07 5.44
C PHE A 10 6.95 5.82 6.58
N ASP A 11 7.69 6.09 7.66
CA ASP A 11 7.09 6.58 8.90
C ASP A 11 6.42 7.93 8.73
N GLY A 12 5.16 8.00 9.16
CA GLY A 12 4.36 9.22 9.06
C GLY A 12 3.88 9.58 7.67
N LYS A 13 4.07 8.71 6.70
CA LYS A 13 3.72 9.01 5.31
C LYS A 13 2.35 8.48 4.94
N LYS A 14 1.67 9.21 4.07
CA LYS A 14 0.36 8.84 3.57
C LYS A 14 0.45 8.49 2.10
N PHE A 15 -0.32 7.50 1.70
CA PHE A 15 -0.35 7.01 0.33
C PHE A 15 -1.77 6.94 -0.17
N ALA A 16 -1.91 7.08 -1.49
CA ALA A 16 -3.19 6.90 -2.16
C ALA A 16 -2.98 6.19 -3.49
N LEU A 17 -4.05 5.62 -4.00
CA LEU A 17 -4.05 4.88 -5.27
C LEU A 17 -3.85 5.82 -6.45
N ILE A 18 -3.06 5.38 -7.42
CA ILE A 18 -3.04 6.01 -8.74
C ILE A 18 -4.05 5.28 -9.60
N ASP A 19 -5.04 6.03 -10.11
CA ASP A 19 -6.08 5.46 -10.96
C ASP A 19 -5.53 5.24 -12.37
N ASN A 20 -5.37 3.98 -12.74
CA ASN A 20 -4.82 3.60 -14.03
C ASN A 20 -5.74 3.90 -15.21
N THR A 21 -7.03 4.12 -14.95
CA THR A 21 -8.00 4.36 -16.02
C THR A 21 -8.12 5.82 -16.43
N LYS A 22 -7.48 6.74 -15.67
CA LYS A 22 -7.65 8.17 -15.85
C LYS A 22 -6.32 8.90 -15.88
N ASN A 23 -5.41 8.51 -16.77
CA ASN A 23 -4.14 9.21 -16.97
C ASN A 23 -3.28 9.25 -15.71
N GLY A 24 -3.37 8.26 -14.86
CA GLY A 24 -2.55 8.18 -13.66
C GLY A 24 -2.88 9.20 -12.59
N LYS A 25 -4.10 9.68 -12.54
CA LYS A 25 -4.53 10.61 -11.49
C LYS A 25 -4.54 9.92 -10.12
N VAL A 26 -4.17 10.68 -9.09
CA VAL A 26 -4.27 10.21 -7.72
C VAL A 26 -5.75 10.13 -7.34
N ASN A 27 -6.13 8.99 -6.74
CA ASN A 27 -7.47 8.79 -6.19
C ASN A 27 -7.35 8.70 -4.68
N PRO A 28 -7.71 9.76 -3.92
CA PRO A 28 -7.53 9.78 -2.48
C PRO A 28 -8.75 9.29 -1.70
N ASP A 29 -9.66 8.56 -2.33
CA ASP A 29 -10.85 8.05 -1.64
C ASP A 29 -10.45 7.18 -0.45
N THR A 30 -9.43 6.36 -0.60
CA THR A 30 -8.85 5.58 0.50
C THR A 30 -7.45 6.09 0.74
N VAL A 31 -7.15 6.47 1.98
CA VAL A 31 -5.83 6.96 2.37
C VAL A 31 -5.17 5.97 3.31
N PHE A 32 -3.93 5.65 3.03
CA PHE A 32 -3.11 4.72 3.79
C PHE A 32 -2.09 5.52 4.61
N GLU A 33 -2.09 5.34 5.93
CA GLU A 33 -1.14 6.02 6.81
C GLU A 33 -0.15 5.00 7.32
N TYR A 34 1.13 5.21 7.00
CA TYR A 34 2.19 4.24 7.27
C TYR A 34 3.01 4.60 8.50
N GLN A 35 3.51 3.56 9.16
CA GLN A 35 4.51 3.65 10.21
C GLN A 35 5.63 2.67 9.90
N HIS A 36 6.83 2.95 10.38
CA HIS A 36 8.00 2.19 9.99
C HIS A 36 8.98 2.11 11.16
N GLN A 37 9.41 0.89 11.47
CA GLN A 37 10.39 0.66 12.52
C GLN A 37 11.24 -0.55 12.13
N GLY A 38 12.49 -0.31 11.72
CA GLY A 38 13.35 -1.38 11.26
C GLY A 38 12.80 -2.03 9.99
N ASP A 39 12.62 -3.34 10.02
CA ASP A 39 12.03 -4.07 8.90
C ASP A 39 10.50 -4.13 8.96
N LEU A 40 9.93 -3.67 10.05
CA LEU A 40 8.48 -3.67 10.23
C LEU A 40 7.88 -2.40 9.65
N VAL A 41 6.97 -2.58 8.71
CA VAL A 41 6.20 -1.49 8.12
C VAL A 41 4.73 -1.83 8.34
N THR A 42 3.99 -0.89 8.92
CA THR A 42 2.56 -1.08 9.17
C THR A 42 1.78 0.06 8.56
N ALA A 43 0.49 -0.16 8.34
CA ALA A 43 -0.37 0.91 7.88
C ALA A 43 -1.79 0.69 8.38
N THR A 44 -2.52 1.79 8.50
CA THR A 44 -3.96 1.77 8.65
C THR A 44 -4.56 2.50 7.46
N TYR A 45 -5.76 2.10 7.06
CA TYR A 45 -6.40 2.76 5.94
C TYR A 45 -7.91 2.80 6.11
N THR A 46 -8.48 3.90 5.65
CA THR A 46 -9.92 4.17 5.70
C THR A 46 -10.33 4.96 4.48
N GLY A 47 -11.63 4.97 4.20
CA GLY A 47 -12.18 5.77 3.12
C GLY A 47 -12.66 4.94 1.94
N GLY A 48 -13.45 5.55 1.07
CA GLY A 48 -14.06 4.83 -0.03
C GLY A 48 -14.98 3.74 0.49
N THR A 49 -14.76 2.52 0.05
CA THR A 49 -15.54 1.37 0.52
C THR A 49 -14.97 0.74 1.80
N VAL A 50 -13.87 1.26 2.30
CA VAL A 50 -13.20 0.69 3.48
C VAL A 50 -13.60 1.46 4.73
N ASN A 51 -14.21 0.76 5.68
CA ASN A 51 -14.48 1.32 7.00
C ASN A 51 -13.18 1.40 7.79
N TYR A 52 -12.43 0.29 7.87
CA TYR A 52 -11.15 0.25 8.55
C TYR A 52 -10.31 -0.90 8.03
N GLY A 53 -9.04 -0.64 7.79
CA GLY A 53 -8.11 -1.66 7.36
C GLY A 53 -6.75 -1.51 7.99
N THR A 54 -5.99 -2.61 8.01
CA THR A 54 -4.64 -2.64 8.54
C THR A 54 -3.73 -3.44 7.62
N ILE A 55 -2.45 -3.07 7.62
CA ILE A 55 -1.40 -3.78 6.90
C ILE A 55 -0.26 -4.05 7.86
N VAL A 56 0.27 -5.27 7.79
CA VAL A 56 1.56 -5.60 8.40
C VAL A 56 2.47 -6.04 7.26
N ALA A 57 3.63 -5.44 7.16
CA ALA A 57 4.54 -5.70 6.07
C ALA A 57 5.97 -5.83 6.57
N ARG A 58 6.76 -6.60 5.85
CA ARG A 58 8.18 -6.75 6.08
C ARG A 58 8.93 -6.09 4.93
N LEU A 59 9.82 -5.17 5.28
CA LEU A 59 10.69 -4.55 4.30
C LEU A 59 11.87 -5.48 4.04
N HIS A 60 12.06 -5.83 2.76
CA HIS A 60 13.09 -6.77 2.36
C HIS A 60 13.65 -6.32 1.01
N ASN A 61 14.90 -5.89 0.99
CA ASN A 61 15.51 -5.29 -0.19
C ASN A 61 14.65 -4.10 -0.65
N ASN A 62 14.18 -4.11 -1.87
CA ASN A 62 13.37 -3.02 -2.44
C ASN A 62 11.91 -3.39 -2.50
N GLN A 63 11.45 -4.22 -1.57
CA GLN A 63 10.08 -4.68 -1.62
C GLN A 63 9.46 -4.80 -0.24
N LEU A 64 8.15 -4.71 -0.19
CA LEU A 64 7.36 -5.00 0.99
C LEU A 64 6.59 -6.29 0.74
N ASP A 65 6.72 -7.22 1.66
CA ASP A 65 5.88 -8.40 1.70
C ASP A 65 4.73 -8.08 2.67
N MET A 66 3.51 -8.06 2.18
CA MET A 66 2.37 -7.49 2.91
C MET A 66 1.28 -8.51 3.16
N LEU A 67 0.71 -8.45 4.36
CA LEU A 67 -0.58 -9.05 4.66
C LEU A 67 -1.51 -7.92 5.09
N TYR A 68 -2.75 -7.95 4.62
CA TYR A 68 -3.69 -6.89 4.92
C TYR A 68 -5.09 -7.43 5.12
N GLN A 69 -5.88 -6.70 5.90
CA GLN A 69 -7.28 -7.03 6.13
C GLN A 69 -8.07 -5.76 6.36
N CYS A 70 -9.35 -5.83 6.04
CA CYS A 70 -10.24 -4.69 6.25
C CYS A 70 -11.67 -5.13 6.50
N LEU A 71 -12.43 -4.21 7.12
CA LEU A 71 -13.87 -4.26 7.18
C LEU A 71 -14.39 -3.22 6.21
N THR A 72 -15.28 -3.62 5.31
CA THR A 72 -15.86 -2.68 4.34
C THR A 72 -17.08 -1.97 4.93
N GLU A 73 -17.55 -0.94 4.23
CA GLU A 73 -18.75 -0.21 4.62
C GLU A 73 -20.00 -1.10 4.59
N GLU A 74 -19.96 -2.18 3.81
CA GLU A 74 -21.04 -3.16 3.77
C GLU A 74 -20.86 -4.27 4.79
N ALA A 75 -19.95 -4.09 5.74
CA ALA A 75 -19.66 -5.05 6.81
C ALA A 75 -19.09 -6.37 6.30
N LEU A 76 -18.38 -6.35 5.17
CA LEU A 76 -17.64 -7.51 4.68
C LEU A 76 -16.24 -7.51 5.27
N LEU A 77 -15.81 -8.64 5.79
CA LEU A 77 -14.46 -8.81 6.30
C LEU A 77 -13.61 -9.46 5.22
N LYS A 78 -12.52 -8.79 4.84
CA LYS A 78 -11.68 -9.23 3.73
C LYS A 78 -10.23 -9.26 4.17
N ALA A 79 -9.47 -10.19 3.60
CA ALA A 79 -8.03 -10.27 3.83
C ALA A 79 -7.32 -10.63 2.54
N GLY A 80 -6.09 -10.15 2.41
CA GLY A 80 -5.29 -10.43 1.25
C GLY A 80 -3.80 -10.35 1.53
N LYS A 81 -3.02 -10.65 0.50
CA LYS A 81 -1.57 -10.52 0.54
C LYS A 81 -1.09 -9.81 -0.71
N ALA A 82 0.06 -9.19 -0.61
CA ALA A 82 0.66 -8.49 -1.74
C ALA A 82 2.17 -8.44 -1.60
N VAL A 83 2.82 -8.32 -2.75
CA VAL A 83 4.22 -7.95 -2.82
C VAL A 83 4.27 -6.59 -3.48
N ALA A 84 4.90 -5.63 -2.83
CA ALA A 84 5.02 -4.28 -3.35
C ALA A 84 6.47 -4.00 -3.72
N GLU A 85 6.68 -3.58 -4.96
CA GLU A 85 7.97 -3.11 -5.40
C GLU A 85 8.08 -1.61 -5.11
N ILE A 86 9.21 -1.21 -4.52
CA ILE A 86 9.41 0.15 -4.05
C ILE A 86 10.29 0.90 -5.06
N THR A 87 9.82 2.04 -5.53
CA THR A 87 10.61 2.94 -6.35
C THR A 87 10.44 4.37 -5.87
N LEU A 88 11.28 5.27 -6.36
CA LEU A 88 11.18 6.69 -6.04
C LEU A 88 10.87 7.46 -7.32
N THR A 89 10.02 8.47 -7.20
CA THR A 89 9.73 9.37 -8.30
C THR A 89 10.84 10.42 -8.42
N LYS A 90 10.77 11.25 -9.46
CA LYS A 90 11.71 12.37 -9.63
C LYS A 90 11.66 13.36 -8.49
N GLU A 91 10.52 13.46 -7.82
CA GLU A 91 10.34 14.34 -6.65
C GLU A 91 10.69 13.67 -5.34
N ASN A 92 11.32 12.49 -5.39
CA ASN A 92 11.66 11.69 -4.21
C ASN A 92 10.45 11.20 -3.43
N LYS A 93 9.32 11.04 -4.09
CA LYS A 93 8.14 10.41 -3.51
C LYS A 93 8.26 8.91 -3.63
N ILE A 94 7.81 8.18 -2.62
CA ILE A 94 7.78 6.73 -2.67
C ILE A 94 6.60 6.28 -3.52
N LYS A 95 6.87 5.33 -4.41
CA LYS A 95 5.85 4.72 -5.25
C LYS A 95 5.87 3.23 -5.01
N LEU A 96 4.70 2.64 -4.81
CA LEU A 96 4.54 1.22 -4.54
C LEU A 96 3.76 0.59 -5.68
N SER A 97 4.36 -0.43 -6.29
CA SER A 97 3.69 -1.22 -7.33
C SER A 97 3.36 -2.58 -6.73
N LEU A 98 2.07 -2.83 -6.51
CA LEU A 98 1.59 -4.01 -5.82
C LEU A 98 1.10 -5.07 -6.79
N ASP A 99 1.52 -6.32 -6.51
CA ASP A 99 0.83 -7.51 -6.98
C ASP A 99 0.06 -8.04 -5.80
N TRP A 100 -1.27 -8.00 -5.87
CA TRP A 100 -2.11 -8.37 -4.75
C TRP A 100 -3.02 -9.54 -5.07
N GLN A 101 -3.45 -10.23 -4.02
CA GLN A 101 -4.33 -11.39 -4.12
C GLN A 101 -5.23 -11.44 -2.89
N TRP A 102 -6.53 -11.63 -3.12
CA TRP A 102 -7.45 -11.88 -2.01
C TRP A 102 -7.25 -13.27 -1.45
N ILE A 103 -7.32 -13.42 -0.13
CA ILE A 103 -7.21 -14.69 0.58
C ILE A 103 -8.55 -15.07 1.18
N ALA A 104 -9.31 -14.09 1.67
CA ALA A 104 -10.59 -14.31 2.32
C ALA A 104 -11.52 -13.11 2.07
N GLY A 105 -12.80 -13.37 1.95
CA GLY A 105 -13.82 -12.34 1.74
C GLY A 105 -13.87 -11.77 0.34
N GLY A 106 -13.05 -12.28 -0.57
CA GLY A 106 -13.03 -11.89 -1.95
C GLY A 106 -12.24 -12.89 -2.76
N LYS A 107 -12.26 -12.75 -4.07
CA LYS A 107 -11.55 -13.63 -4.99
C LYS A 107 -10.75 -12.80 -5.98
N GLY A 108 -9.71 -13.42 -6.53
CA GLY A 108 -8.95 -12.82 -7.60
C GLY A 108 -7.70 -12.14 -7.12
N SER A 109 -7.01 -11.59 -8.11
CA SER A 109 -5.73 -10.94 -7.93
C SER A 109 -5.64 -9.79 -8.91
N GLY A 110 -4.65 -8.93 -8.74
CA GLY A 110 -4.46 -7.82 -9.65
C GLY A 110 -3.22 -7.03 -9.31
N GLN A 111 -3.12 -5.88 -9.94
CA GLN A 111 -2.00 -4.97 -9.76
C GLN A 111 -2.53 -3.57 -9.48
N SER A 112 -1.84 -2.85 -8.61
CA SER A 112 -2.21 -1.50 -8.25
C SER A 112 -0.95 -0.70 -7.95
N ILE A 113 -1.02 0.61 -8.18
CA ILE A 113 0.09 1.51 -7.89
C ILE A 113 -0.39 2.54 -6.88
N TYR A 114 0.43 2.77 -5.86
CA TYR A 114 0.17 3.76 -4.83
C TYR A 114 1.31 4.76 -4.78
N ILE A 115 0.99 5.99 -4.45
CA ILE A 115 1.97 7.08 -4.41
C ILE A 115 1.89 7.81 -3.08
N GLU A 116 3.04 8.19 -2.59
CA GLU A 116 3.15 9.04 -1.41
C GLU A 116 2.53 10.41 -1.68
N LEU A 117 1.68 10.86 -0.77
CA LEU A 117 1.02 12.16 -0.86
C LEU A 117 1.90 13.29 -0.33
#